data_539bb7d9bbdead2ba6fdc7f53fff235b
#
_entry.id   539bb7d9bbdead2ba6fdc7f53fff235b
#
_cell.length_a   1.000
_cell.length_b   1.000
_cell.length_c   1.000
_cell.angle_alpha   90.00
_cell.angle_beta   90.00
_cell.angle_gamma   90.00
#
_symmetry.space_group_name_H-M   'P 1'
#
loop_
_entity.id
_entity.type
_entity.pdbx_description
1 polymer ?
#
loop_
_entity_poly.entity_id
_entity_poly.type
_entity_poly.pdbx_seq_one_letter_code
_entity_poly.pdbx_strand_id
1 'polypeptide(L)'
;MPVENKIIGFYNNNHEECDLDKSSYVKIELLGRGKELVNNYFLISTSCLQKVIRHNWYLDTNGYPMTYTGRSKTLHKNLLGKQEKGYVIDHINRNKLDNRLENLRIITCKENSYNRSKNKSSNNTYKGVYKRGNKFVASITKDNIRKEITGFETEEEAAKVYDMMAQELFGEFAGLNFSNNNSVN
;
A
#
# COMPACT_ATOMS: atom_id res chain seq x y z
N MET A 1 8.32 -25.73 20.19
CA MET A 1 8.78 -24.41 20.70
C MET A 1 7.97 -23.35 19.96
N PRO A 2 7.45 -22.31 20.60
CA PRO A 2 6.85 -21.20 19.88
C PRO A 2 7.90 -20.60 18.96
N VAL A 3 7.57 -20.44 17.68
CA VAL A 3 8.44 -19.75 16.72
C VAL A 3 8.26 -18.27 17.01
N GLU A 4 9.32 -17.62 17.51
CA GLU A 4 9.28 -16.19 17.81
C GLU A 4 9.56 -15.39 16.54
N ASN A 5 8.82 -14.28 16.38
CA ASN A 5 9.11 -13.32 15.32
C ASN A 5 10.51 -12.73 15.51
N LYS A 6 11.31 -12.80 14.48
CA LYS A 6 12.64 -12.21 14.49
C LYS A 6 12.58 -10.73 14.14
N ILE A 7 13.06 -9.88 15.05
CA ILE A 7 13.33 -8.47 14.73
C ILE A 7 14.56 -8.45 13.84
N ILE A 8 14.45 -7.84 12.65
CA ILE A 8 15.56 -7.67 11.72
C ILE A 8 16.40 -6.45 12.10
N GLY A 9 15.74 -5.33 12.47
CA GLY A 9 16.40 -4.11 12.89
C GLY A 9 15.44 -2.99 13.24
N PHE A 10 15.98 -1.95 13.85
CA PHE A 10 15.33 -0.70 14.22
C PHE A 10 15.85 0.42 13.33
N TYR A 11 14.97 1.34 12.90
CA TYR A 11 15.31 2.37 11.92
C TYR A 11 14.71 3.72 12.31
N ASN A 12 15.45 4.80 12.09
CA ASN A 12 14.96 6.17 12.24
C ASN A 12 14.19 6.65 10.99
N ASN A 13 13.71 7.89 10.99
CA ASN A 13 12.97 8.47 9.86
C ASN A 13 13.82 8.64 8.59
N ASN A 14 15.15 8.67 8.70
CA ASN A 14 16.07 8.72 7.56
C ASN A 14 16.38 7.32 6.99
N HIS A 15 15.71 6.27 7.50
CA HIS A 15 15.94 4.87 7.14
C HIS A 15 17.30 4.30 7.54
N GLU A 16 17.98 4.95 8.48
CA GLU A 16 19.23 4.48 9.04
C GLU A 16 18.96 3.53 10.21
N GLU A 17 19.74 2.46 10.31
CA GLU A 17 19.67 1.53 11.44
C GLU A 17 20.17 2.22 12.72
N CYS A 18 19.44 2.04 13.81
CA CYS A 18 19.71 2.73 15.07
C CYS A 18 19.20 1.90 16.27
N ASP A 19 19.48 2.38 17.48
CA ASP A 19 18.97 1.79 18.71
C ASP A 19 17.45 1.98 18.84
N LEU A 20 16.81 1.14 19.64
CA LEU A 20 15.35 1.13 19.84
C LEU A 20 14.81 2.49 20.27
N ASP A 21 15.49 3.19 21.18
CA ASP A 21 15.09 4.47 21.75
C ASP A 21 15.08 5.62 20.72
N LYS A 22 15.85 5.50 19.65
CA LYS A 22 15.94 6.46 18.55
C LYS A 22 15.13 6.05 17.34
N SER A 23 14.54 4.85 17.36
CA SER A 23 13.86 4.27 16.20
C SER A 23 12.44 4.81 16.03
N SER A 24 12.06 5.00 14.77
CA SER A 24 10.70 5.35 14.36
C SER A 24 9.91 4.13 13.90
N TYR A 25 10.62 3.16 13.31
CA TYR A 25 10.00 1.93 12.85
C TYR A 25 10.91 0.70 12.99
N VAL A 26 10.29 -0.47 12.92
CA VAL A 26 10.91 -1.77 13.10
C VAL A 26 10.64 -2.65 11.89
N LYS A 27 11.64 -3.39 11.43
CA LYS A 27 11.51 -4.50 10.47
C LYS A 27 11.37 -5.82 11.22
N ILE A 28 10.30 -6.55 10.94
CA ILE A 28 10.00 -7.84 11.57
C ILE A 28 9.89 -8.91 10.49
N GLU A 29 10.58 -10.03 10.68
CA GLU A 29 10.55 -11.17 9.76
C GLU A 29 9.17 -11.81 9.71
N LEU A 30 8.74 -12.18 8.50
CA LEU A 30 7.55 -12.99 8.27
C LEU A 30 7.91 -14.46 8.37
N LEU A 31 7.09 -15.21 9.07
CA LEU A 31 7.21 -16.66 9.12
C LEU A 31 6.64 -17.25 7.84
N GLY A 32 7.50 -17.83 7.01
CA GLY A 32 7.14 -18.47 5.74
C GLY A 32 7.07 -19.99 5.86
N ARG A 33 6.10 -20.61 5.19
CA ARG A 33 6.17 -22.03 4.85
C ARG A 33 6.75 -22.17 3.45
N GLY A 34 8.05 -22.45 3.34
CA GLY A 34 8.65 -23.16 2.21
C GLY A 34 8.88 -22.40 0.90
N LYS A 35 8.87 -21.06 0.86
CA LYS A 35 9.39 -20.28 -0.27
C LYS A 35 10.26 -19.15 0.26
N GLU A 36 11.44 -18.99 -0.32
CA GLU A 36 12.27 -17.80 -0.16
C GLU A 36 11.47 -16.61 -0.71
N LEU A 37 10.86 -15.85 0.19
CA LEU A 37 10.20 -14.60 -0.15
C LEU A 37 11.31 -13.54 -0.28
N VAL A 38 11.46 -12.97 -1.44
CA VAL A 38 12.20 -11.71 -1.61
C VAL A 38 11.47 -10.68 -0.75
N ASN A 39 12.17 -10.07 0.23
CA ASN A 39 11.58 -9.21 1.26
C ASN A 39 10.65 -9.94 2.25
N ASN A 40 11.21 -10.88 2.99
CA ASN A 40 10.49 -11.67 4.01
C ASN A 40 10.26 -10.88 5.31
N TYR A 41 9.88 -9.61 5.24
CA TYR A 41 9.62 -8.77 6.40
C TYR A 41 8.46 -7.80 6.16
N PHE A 42 7.92 -7.29 7.26
CA PHE A 42 6.99 -6.17 7.26
C PHE A 42 7.48 -5.05 8.18
N LEU A 43 6.95 -3.85 7.99
CA LEU A 43 7.29 -2.65 8.76
C LEU A 43 6.17 -2.28 9.70
N ILE A 44 6.52 -1.83 10.91
CA ILE A 44 5.60 -1.22 11.89
C ILE A 44 6.27 -0.01 12.54
N SER A 45 5.47 0.93 13.03
CA SER A 45 5.97 1.97 13.92
C SER A 45 6.48 1.35 15.22
N THR A 46 7.58 1.86 15.77
CA THR A 46 8.20 1.34 17.00
C THR A 46 7.22 1.28 18.17
N SER A 47 6.32 2.24 18.30
CA SER A 47 5.26 2.27 19.30
C SER A 47 4.31 1.06 19.28
N CYS A 48 4.25 0.35 18.16
CA CYS A 48 3.40 -0.85 17.98
C CYS A 48 4.11 -2.16 18.36
N LEU A 49 5.43 -2.14 18.61
CA LEU A 49 6.26 -3.34 18.78
C LEU A 49 5.69 -4.31 19.82
N GLN A 50 5.38 -3.83 21.02
CA GLN A 50 4.89 -4.68 22.11
C GLN A 50 3.58 -5.41 21.80
N LYS A 51 2.74 -4.81 20.95
CA LYS A 51 1.48 -5.41 20.51
C LYS A 51 1.70 -6.47 19.44
N VAL A 52 2.71 -6.30 18.61
CA VAL A 52 2.96 -7.11 17.41
C VAL A 52 3.83 -8.32 17.74
N ILE A 53 4.89 -8.16 18.56
CA ILE A 53 5.87 -9.21 18.84
C ILE A 53 5.27 -10.42 19.61
N ARG A 54 4.11 -10.26 20.21
CA ARG A 54 3.40 -11.35 20.93
C ARG A 54 2.74 -12.37 20.01
N HIS A 55 2.73 -12.13 18.69
CA HIS A 55 2.03 -12.95 17.71
C HIS A 55 2.96 -13.37 16.58
N ASN A 56 2.77 -14.56 16.07
CA ASN A 56 3.43 -15.04 14.86
C ASN A 56 2.69 -14.50 13.61
N TRP A 57 3.44 -13.97 12.65
CA TRP A 57 2.90 -13.33 11.46
C TRP A 57 3.28 -14.10 10.20
N TYR A 58 2.31 -14.32 9.34
CA TYR A 58 2.40 -14.99 8.05
C TYR A 58 1.77 -14.13 6.97
N LEU A 59 2.03 -14.39 5.70
CA LEU A 59 1.28 -13.76 4.61
C LEU A 59 -0.03 -14.51 4.35
N ASP A 60 -1.12 -13.76 4.20
CA ASP A 60 -2.35 -14.29 3.64
C ASP A 60 -2.27 -14.39 2.11
N THR A 61 -3.29 -14.98 1.48
CA THR A 61 -3.38 -15.14 0.01
C THR A 61 -3.42 -13.82 -0.74
N ASN A 62 -3.76 -12.73 -0.07
CA ASN A 62 -3.80 -11.38 -0.63
C ASN A 62 -2.50 -10.60 -0.40
N GLY A 63 -1.52 -11.17 0.30
CA GLY A 63 -0.23 -10.55 0.60
C GLY A 63 -0.25 -9.60 1.80
N TYR A 64 -1.21 -9.76 2.74
CA TYR A 64 -1.21 -9.04 4.01
C TYR A 64 -0.56 -9.88 5.11
N PRO A 65 0.28 -9.29 5.98
CA PRO A 65 0.68 -9.94 7.22
C PRO A 65 -0.54 -10.24 8.07
N MET A 66 -0.71 -11.50 8.46
CA MET A 66 -1.81 -11.96 9.31
C MET A 66 -1.32 -12.86 10.43
N THR A 67 -2.07 -12.88 11.52
CA THR A 67 -1.89 -13.81 12.63
C THR A 67 -3.17 -14.59 12.89
N TYR A 68 -3.04 -15.72 13.58
CA TYR A 68 -4.15 -16.53 14.03
C TYR A 68 -4.17 -16.57 15.56
N THR A 69 -5.18 -15.94 16.15
CA THR A 69 -5.41 -15.90 17.62
C THR A 69 -6.84 -16.35 17.92
N GLY A 70 -7.18 -17.58 17.50
CA GLY A 70 -8.56 -18.09 17.50
C GLY A 70 -9.39 -17.60 16.31
N ARG A 71 -9.03 -16.47 15.70
CA ARG A 71 -9.57 -15.96 14.44
C ARG A 71 -8.44 -15.32 13.62
N SER A 72 -8.50 -15.48 12.30
CA SER A 72 -7.56 -14.80 11.40
C SER A 72 -7.71 -13.29 11.49
N LYS A 73 -6.61 -12.58 11.69
CA LYS A 73 -6.59 -11.13 11.81
C LYS A 73 -5.38 -10.54 11.09
N THR A 74 -5.62 -9.67 10.12
CA THR A 74 -4.55 -8.95 9.42
C THR A 74 -3.90 -7.91 10.33
N LEU A 75 -2.62 -7.60 10.08
CA LEU A 75 -1.81 -6.73 10.93
C LEU A 75 -2.42 -5.33 11.08
N HIS A 76 -2.79 -4.68 9.98
CA HIS A 76 -3.43 -3.35 10.03
C HIS A 76 -4.70 -3.34 10.87
N LYS A 77 -5.54 -4.41 10.82
CA LYS A 77 -6.71 -4.55 11.71
C LYS A 77 -6.34 -4.88 13.15
N ASN A 78 -5.20 -5.52 13.37
CA ASN A 78 -4.69 -5.73 14.72
C ASN A 78 -4.26 -4.40 15.34
N LEU A 79 -3.61 -3.53 14.56
CA LEU A 79 -3.13 -2.23 15.02
C LEU A 79 -4.28 -1.24 15.27
N LEU A 80 -5.15 -1.03 14.29
CA LEU A 80 -6.19 0.02 14.30
C LEU A 80 -7.58 -0.45 14.73
N GLY A 81 -7.76 -1.76 14.97
CA GLY A 81 -9.03 -2.31 15.39
C GLY A 81 -10.00 -2.58 14.22
N LYS A 82 -11.26 -2.90 14.59
CA LYS A 82 -12.35 -3.08 13.63
C LYS A 82 -12.91 -1.73 13.24
N GLN A 83 -13.10 -1.50 11.94
CA GLN A 83 -13.69 -0.29 11.43
C GLN A 83 -15.23 -0.39 11.39
N GLU A 84 -15.90 0.75 11.42
CA GLU A 84 -17.35 0.85 11.22
C GLU A 84 -17.74 0.44 9.80
N LYS A 85 -19.03 0.13 9.60
CA LYS A 85 -19.56 -0.24 8.28
C LYS A 85 -19.36 0.92 7.29
N GLY A 86 -18.77 0.61 6.14
CA GLY A 86 -18.47 1.61 5.09
C GLY A 86 -17.03 2.17 5.16
N TYR A 87 -16.28 1.90 6.24
CA TYR A 87 -14.88 2.31 6.37
C TYR A 87 -13.94 1.12 6.25
N VAL A 88 -12.75 1.39 5.75
CA VAL A 88 -11.65 0.43 5.59
C VAL A 88 -10.33 1.05 6.01
N ILE A 89 -9.37 0.21 6.35
CA ILE A 89 -7.99 0.64 6.55
C ILE A 89 -7.26 0.51 5.20
N ASP A 90 -6.68 1.61 4.75
CA ASP A 90 -5.92 1.72 3.51
C ASP A 90 -4.43 1.91 3.80
N HIS A 91 -3.58 1.38 2.92
CA HIS A 91 -2.14 1.64 2.90
C HIS A 91 -1.87 2.76 1.89
N ILE A 92 -1.46 3.94 2.36
CA ILE A 92 -1.27 5.15 1.54
C ILE A 92 -0.34 4.86 0.36
N ASN A 93 0.80 4.20 0.59
CA ASN A 93 1.77 3.82 -0.43
C ASN A 93 1.42 2.52 -1.18
N ARG A 94 0.27 1.89 -0.91
CA ARG A 94 -0.19 0.61 -1.49
C ARG A 94 0.69 -0.60 -1.18
N ASN A 95 1.70 -0.45 -0.32
CA ASN A 95 2.53 -1.56 0.14
C ASN A 95 1.90 -2.21 1.39
N LYS A 96 1.33 -3.38 1.24
CA LYS A 96 0.66 -4.13 2.31
C LYS A 96 1.58 -4.59 3.44
N LEU A 97 2.89 -4.59 3.20
CA LEU A 97 3.92 -4.92 4.18
C LEU A 97 4.36 -3.70 5.01
N ASP A 98 4.00 -2.49 4.60
CA ASP A 98 4.31 -1.26 5.33
C ASP A 98 3.12 -0.87 6.23
N ASN A 99 3.13 -1.38 7.46
CA ASN A 99 2.08 -1.14 8.46
C ASN A 99 2.52 -0.10 9.51
N ARG A 100 3.38 0.82 9.14
CA ARG A 100 3.67 2.00 9.95
C ARG A 100 2.40 2.86 10.07
N LEU A 101 2.16 3.43 11.26
CA LEU A 101 0.93 4.19 11.51
C LEU A 101 0.76 5.37 10.55
N GLU A 102 1.85 6.03 10.17
CA GLU A 102 1.88 7.11 9.19
C GLU A 102 1.48 6.68 7.76
N ASN A 103 1.59 5.39 7.45
CA ASN A 103 1.18 4.81 6.16
C ASN A 103 -0.23 4.20 6.20
N LEU A 104 -0.86 4.15 7.36
CA LEU A 104 -2.21 3.60 7.53
C LEU A 104 -3.22 4.72 7.73
N ARG A 105 -4.33 4.69 7.00
CA ARG A 105 -5.44 5.62 7.18
C ARG A 105 -6.77 4.89 7.15
N ILE A 106 -7.77 5.46 7.87
CA ILE A 106 -9.14 4.98 7.86
C ILE A 106 -9.91 5.86 6.90
N ILE A 107 -10.45 5.26 5.85
CA ILE A 107 -11.15 5.94 4.77
C ILE A 107 -12.41 5.18 4.38
N THR A 108 -13.30 5.83 3.64
CA THR A 108 -14.48 5.17 3.10
C THR A 108 -14.12 4.16 2.01
N CYS A 109 -14.99 3.18 1.77
CA CYS A 109 -14.81 2.24 0.65
C CYS A 109 -14.73 2.96 -0.70
N LYS A 110 -15.41 4.12 -0.84
CA LYS A 110 -15.38 4.95 -2.04
C LYS A 110 -14.00 5.55 -2.25
N GLU A 111 -13.43 6.23 -1.24
CA GLU A 111 -12.09 6.81 -1.28
C GLU A 111 -11.01 5.75 -1.52
N ASN A 112 -11.12 4.59 -0.85
CA ASN A 112 -10.21 3.47 -1.08
C ASN A 112 -10.22 2.98 -2.55
N SER A 113 -11.36 3.08 -3.24
CA SER A 113 -11.44 2.73 -4.65
C SER A 113 -10.56 3.61 -5.54
N TYR A 114 -10.31 4.84 -5.15
CA TYR A 114 -9.48 5.80 -5.89
C TYR A 114 -7.98 5.46 -5.77
N ASN A 115 -7.55 4.94 -4.60
CA ASN A 115 -6.17 4.51 -4.36
C ASN A 115 -5.79 3.18 -5.03
N ARG A 116 -6.74 2.42 -5.57
CA ARG A 116 -6.45 1.12 -6.20
C ARG A 116 -5.46 1.26 -7.34
N SER A 117 -4.53 0.32 -7.43
CA SER A 117 -3.69 0.10 -8.61
C SER A 117 -4.54 -0.31 -9.82
N LYS A 118 -3.94 -0.31 -11.01
CA LYS A 118 -4.58 -0.88 -12.22
C LYS A 118 -5.03 -2.33 -11.99
N ASN A 119 -6.07 -2.77 -12.69
CA ASN A 119 -6.49 -4.16 -12.65
C ASN A 119 -5.39 -5.08 -13.20
N LYS A 120 -5.10 -6.19 -12.51
CA LYS A 120 -4.10 -7.18 -12.94
C LYS A 120 -4.40 -7.81 -14.30
N SER A 121 -5.68 -7.87 -14.69
CA SER A 121 -6.15 -8.38 -15.98
C SER A 121 -6.04 -7.37 -17.14
N SER A 122 -5.65 -6.13 -16.86
CA SER A 122 -5.46 -5.12 -17.91
C SER A 122 -4.13 -5.31 -18.59
N ASN A 123 -4.14 -5.41 -19.92
CA ASN A 123 -2.93 -5.44 -20.76
C ASN A 123 -2.21 -4.08 -20.83
N ASN A 124 -2.82 -3.01 -20.32
CA ASN A 124 -2.23 -1.68 -20.31
C ASN A 124 -1.14 -1.58 -19.23
N THR A 125 -0.07 -0.81 -19.47
CA THR A 125 1.01 -0.62 -18.51
C THR A 125 0.57 0.27 -17.34
N TYR A 126 -0.22 1.30 -17.62
CA TYR A 126 -0.62 2.33 -16.67
C TYR A 126 -2.11 2.29 -16.34
N LYS A 127 -2.46 2.74 -15.12
CA LYS A 127 -3.85 2.93 -14.67
C LYS A 127 -4.51 4.04 -15.48
N GLY A 128 -5.72 3.78 -15.99
CA GLY A 128 -6.53 4.77 -16.70
C GLY A 128 -6.01 5.13 -18.09
N VAL A 129 -5.04 4.37 -18.62
CA VAL A 129 -4.50 4.57 -19.97
C VAL A 129 -4.87 3.39 -20.85
N TYR A 130 -5.23 3.66 -22.09
CA TYR A 130 -5.48 2.64 -23.10
C TYR A 130 -5.24 3.17 -24.51
N LYS A 131 -5.02 2.25 -25.44
CA LYS A 131 -4.77 2.56 -26.86
C LYS A 131 -6.10 2.68 -27.62
N ARG A 132 -6.22 3.73 -28.45
CA ARG A 132 -7.33 3.94 -29.39
C ARG A 132 -6.73 4.28 -30.76
N GLY A 133 -6.78 3.31 -31.71
CA GLY A 133 -6.06 3.42 -32.97
C GLY A 133 -4.55 3.48 -32.74
N ASN A 134 -3.89 4.50 -33.31
CA ASN A 134 -2.44 4.70 -33.16
C ASN A 134 -2.07 5.64 -32.00
N LYS A 135 -3.04 6.13 -31.24
CA LYS A 135 -2.84 7.07 -30.15
C LYS A 135 -3.24 6.48 -28.80
N PHE A 136 -2.78 7.11 -27.74
CA PHE A 136 -3.15 6.77 -26.36
C PHE A 136 -4.18 7.75 -25.79
N VAL A 137 -4.94 7.28 -24.83
CA VAL A 137 -6.02 7.99 -24.15
C VAL A 137 -5.82 7.90 -22.65
N ALA A 138 -5.91 9.04 -21.96
CA ALA A 138 -6.06 9.10 -20.51
C ALA A 138 -7.56 9.15 -20.16
N SER A 139 -8.02 8.26 -19.30
CA SER A 139 -9.42 8.13 -18.94
C SER A 139 -9.58 7.95 -17.43
N ILE A 140 -10.46 8.76 -16.83
CA ILE A 140 -10.79 8.70 -15.42
C ILE A 140 -12.30 8.76 -15.22
N THR A 141 -12.80 8.06 -14.18
CA THR A 141 -14.23 8.05 -13.86
C THR A 141 -14.43 8.44 -12.40
N LYS A 142 -15.30 9.42 -12.15
CA LYS A 142 -15.77 9.80 -10.82
C LYS A 142 -17.31 9.93 -10.85
N ASP A 143 -17.98 9.32 -9.91
CA ASP A 143 -19.45 9.39 -9.76
C ASP A 143 -20.22 9.06 -11.06
N ASN A 144 -19.78 8.02 -11.76
CA ASN A 144 -20.26 7.55 -13.06
C ASN A 144 -20.03 8.54 -14.24
N ILE A 145 -19.34 9.64 -14.01
CA ILE A 145 -18.96 10.58 -15.06
C ILE A 145 -17.54 10.23 -15.51
N ARG A 146 -17.41 9.88 -16.79
CA ARG A 146 -16.14 9.57 -17.44
C ARG A 146 -15.59 10.81 -18.13
N LYS A 147 -14.31 11.12 -17.86
CA LYS A 147 -13.53 12.14 -18.56
C LYS A 147 -12.42 11.48 -19.34
N GLU A 148 -12.16 11.92 -20.56
CA GLU A 148 -11.10 11.41 -21.42
C GLU A 148 -10.33 12.54 -22.07
N ILE A 149 -9.02 12.38 -22.17
CA ILE A 149 -8.13 13.21 -23.00
C ILE A 149 -7.41 12.27 -23.97
N THR A 150 -7.45 12.60 -25.25
CA THR A 150 -7.00 11.74 -26.34
C THR A 150 -5.86 12.36 -27.12
N GLY A 151 -5.16 11.56 -27.93
CA GLY A 151 -4.19 12.09 -28.90
C GLY A 151 -2.73 11.99 -28.49
N PHE A 152 -2.41 11.30 -27.38
CA PHE A 152 -1.04 11.12 -26.93
C PHE A 152 -0.28 10.14 -27.82
N GLU A 153 1.00 10.44 -28.08
CA GLU A 153 1.89 9.58 -28.89
C GLU A 153 2.38 8.39 -28.07
N THR A 154 2.58 8.58 -26.75
CA THR A 154 3.10 7.55 -25.86
C THR A 154 2.13 7.23 -24.73
N GLU A 155 2.22 6.00 -24.21
CA GLU A 155 1.45 5.55 -23.05
C GLU A 155 1.85 6.35 -21.79
N GLU A 156 3.12 6.73 -21.69
CA GLU A 156 3.66 7.50 -20.57
C GLU A 156 3.10 8.93 -20.51
N GLU A 157 3.00 9.63 -21.65
CA GLU A 157 2.36 10.95 -21.73
C GLU A 157 0.91 10.88 -21.25
N ALA A 158 0.14 9.90 -21.73
CA ALA A 158 -1.24 9.69 -21.28
C ALA A 158 -1.30 9.39 -19.77
N ALA A 159 -0.35 8.62 -19.22
CA ALA A 159 -0.29 8.30 -17.79
C ALA A 159 0.03 9.52 -16.92
N LYS A 160 0.90 10.42 -17.35
CA LYS A 160 1.15 11.69 -16.65
C LYS A 160 -0.11 12.56 -16.60
N VAL A 161 -0.84 12.64 -17.70
CA VAL A 161 -2.12 13.38 -17.76
C VAL A 161 -3.20 12.71 -16.89
N TYR A 162 -3.25 11.37 -16.88
CA TYR A 162 -4.12 10.65 -15.94
C TYR A 162 -3.81 11.03 -14.48
N ASP A 163 -2.54 11.07 -14.11
CA ASP A 163 -2.12 11.41 -12.74
C ASP A 163 -2.50 12.84 -12.37
N MET A 164 -2.40 13.81 -13.29
CA MET A 164 -2.89 15.18 -13.08
C MET A 164 -4.41 15.19 -12.83
N MET A 165 -5.20 14.53 -13.69
CA MET A 165 -6.65 14.42 -13.51
C MET A 165 -7.02 13.71 -12.20
N ALA A 166 -6.27 12.67 -11.82
CA ALA A 166 -6.51 11.93 -10.59
C ALA A 166 -6.22 12.79 -9.36
N GLN A 167 -5.13 13.56 -9.38
CA GLN A 167 -4.79 14.49 -8.30
C GLN A 167 -5.84 15.59 -8.14
N GLU A 168 -6.34 16.15 -9.23
CA GLU A 168 -7.41 17.16 -9.21
C GLU A 168 -8.73 16.60 -8.65
N LEU A 169 -9.11 15.39 -9.08
CA LEU A 169 -10.40 14.81 -8.73
C LEU A 169 -10.44 14.13 -7.36
N PHE A 170 -9.34 13.50 -6.94
CA PHE A 170 -9.30 12.63 -5.76
C PHE A 170 -8.33 13.12 -4.68
N GLY A 171 -7.53 14.16 -4.95
CA GLY A 171 -6.60 14.73 -3.99
C GLY A 171 -5.64 13.69 -3.40
N GLU A 172 -5.54 13.65 -2.08
CA GLU A 172 -4.71 12.71 -1.32
C GLU A 172 -5.09 11.23 -1.49
N PHE A 173 -6.30 10.94 -1.98
CA PHE A 173 -6.76 9.58 -2.26
C PHE A 173 -6.43 9.11 -3.67
N ALA A 174 -5.78 9.93 -4.48
CA ALA A 174 -5.44 9.59 -5.86
C ALA A 174 -4.41 8.46 -5.92
N GLY A 175 -4.76 7.35 -6.56
CA GLY A 175 -3.81 6.30 -6.91
C GLY A 175 -3.08 6.65 -8.20
N LEU A 176 -1.90 7.24 -8.09
CA LEU A 176 -1.08 7.69 -9.21
C LEU A 176 -0.29 6.54 -9.86
N ASN A 177 0.04 6.69 -11.14
CA ASN A 177 0.95 5.81 -11.87
C ASN A 177 2.40 6.07 -11.48
N PHE A 178 2.76 7.35 -11.36
CA PHE A 178 4.08 7.77 -10.93
C PHE A 178 3.95 8.27 -9.49
N SER A 179 4.57 7.55 -8.55
CA SER A 179 4.68 8.04 -7.19
C SER A 179 5.51 9.31 -7.21
N ASN A 180 5.01 10.39 -6.61
CA ASN A 180 5.87 11.51 -6.24
C ASN A 180 6.79 11.01 -5.11
N ASN A 181 7.81 10.22 -5.46
CA ASN A 181 8.96 10.01 -4.61
C ASN A 181 9.81 11.30 -4.64
N ASN A 182 9.21 12.42 -4.21
CA ASN A 182 9.96 13.52 -3.66
C ASN A 182 10.29 13.19 -2.21
N SER A 183 10.95 12.06 -1.99
CA SER A 183 11.88 11.94 -0.89
C SER A 183 13.12 12.69 -1.36
N VAL A 184 13.25 13.88 -0.81
CA VAL A 184 14.40 14.76 -0.81
C VAL A 184 15.68 13.91 -0.81
N ASN A 185 16.52 14.14 -1.85
CA ASN A 185 17.93 13.78 -1.81
C ASN A 185 18.60 14.49 -0.65
#